data_1a21378a7e6c31290d48b67d5f8c46e2
#
_entry.id   1a21378a7e6c31290d48b67d5f8c46e2
#
_cell.length_a   1.000
_cell.length_b   1.000
_cell.length_c   1.000
_cell.angle_alpha   90.00
_cell.angle_beta   90.00
_cell.angle_gamma   90.00
#
_symmetry.space_group_name_H-M   'P 1'
#
loop_
_entity.id
_entity.type
_entity.pdbx_description
1 polymer ?
#
loop_
_entity_poly.entity_id
_entity_poly.type
_entity_poly.pdbx_seq_one_letter_code
_entity_poly.pdbx_strand_id
1 'polypeptide(L)'
;MKKYLWVFLAAVPACSLANENAMNLGESVIDVVKCETTKGEKIWVALNNLKTFTYMKNDVNVADQTIDNAYLQAYATEATLFLPPTENNQLWTIIKERAVDKTSISQVTIDLRNKKGKLISHAACKRNDETFSLLMQSSFNIKEPTDKILELM
;
A
#
# COMPACT_ATOMS: atom_id res chain seq x y z
N MET A 1 -33.79 -2.51 76.60
CA MET A 1 -33.78 -1.81 75.27
C MET A 1 -32.42 -1.98 74.62
N LYS A 2 -32.30 -2.88 73.68
CA LYS A 2 -31.03 -3.09 72.91
C LYS A 2 -31.13 -2.33 71.62
N LYS A 3 -30.29 -1.31 71.48
CA LYS A 3 -30.14 -0.53 70.21
C LYS A 3 -29.16 -1.27 69.30
N TYR A 4 -29.65 -1.79 68.19
CA TYR A 4 -28.82 -2.36 67.16
C TYR A 4 -28.34 -1.24 66.26
N LEU A 5 -27.03 -1.00 66.28
CA LEU A 5 -26.33 -0.09 65.39
C LEU A 5 -26.01 -0.85 64.07
N TRP A 6 -26.72 -0.50 63.03
CA TRP A 6 -26.39 -1.02 61.66
C TRP A 6 -25.25 -0.19 61.09
N VAL A 7 -24.09 -0.82 61.01
CA VAL A 7 -22.96 -0.25 60.29
C VAL A 7 -23.13 -0.65 58.81
N PHE A 8 -23.50 0.32 57.97
CA PHE A 8 -23.46 0.14 56.53
C PHE A 8 -22.00 0.23 56.06
N LEU A 9 -21.39 -0.90 55.76
CA LEU A 9 -20.16 -0.95 54.96
C LEU A 9 -20.52 -0.59 53.52
N ALA A 10 -20.24 0.65 53.12
CA ALA A 10 -20.26 1.04 51.74
C ALA A 10 -19.07 0.36 51.02
N ALA A 11 -19.34 -0.70 50.25
CA ALA A 11 -18.39 -1.25 49.31
C ALA A 11 -18.22 -0.25 48.16
N VAL A 12 -17.10 0.44 48.16
CA VAL A 12 -16.67 1.26 47.01
C VAL A 12 -16.25 0.28 45.94
N PRO A 13 -16.88 0.27 44.74
CA PRO A 13 -16.34 -0.50 43.66
C PRO A 13 -15.04 0.18 43.22
N ALA A 14 -13.93 -0.53 43.38
CA ALA A 14 -12.68 -0.17 42.76
C ALA A 14 -12.89 -0.17 41.22
N CYS A 15 -13.17 1.00 40.67
CA CYS A 15 -13.00 1.20 39.23
C CYS A 15 -11.54 0.94 38.91
N SER A 16 -11.25 -0.26 38.44
CA SER A 16 -10.03 -0.54 37.76
C SER A 16 -10.02 0.38 36.51
N LEU A 17 -9.26 1.46 36.61
CA LEU A 17 -8.84 2.23 35.46
C LEU A 17 -7.98 1.28 34.63
N ALA A 18 -8.62 0.50 33.78
CA ALA A 18 -7.96 -0.13 32.66
C ALA A 18 -7.37 1.01 31.86
N ASN A 19 -6.05 1.05 31.87
CA ASN A 19 -5.25 2.01 31.11
C ASN A 19 -5.39 1.65 29.62
N GLU A 20 -6.50 2.05 29.01
CA GLU A 20 -6.76 1.90 27.57
C GLU A 20 -5.96 2.89 26.72
N ASN A 21 -4.76 3.24 27.17
CA ASN A 21 -3.77 3.93 26.37
C ASN A 21 -2.72 2.96 25.79
N ALA A 22 -3.08 1.72 25.49
CA ALA A 22 -2.49 1.09 24.33
C ALA A 22 -3.09 1.84 23.12
N MET A 23 -2.47 2.94 22.69
CA MET A 23 -2.61 3.38 21.32
C MET A 23 -2.30 2.14 20.48
N ASN A 24 -3.33 1.47 19.98
CA ASN A 24 -3.25 0.73 18.77
C ASN A 24 -2.78 1.79 17.75
N LEU A 25 -1.49 1.86 17.55
CA LEU A 25 -0.90 2.45 16.36
C LEU A 25 -1.42 1.55 15.24
N GLY A 26 -2.63 1.87 14.78
CA GLY A 26 -3.30 1.15 13.72
C GLY A 26 -2.30 1.02 12.60
N GLU A 27 -2.21 -0.16 12.01
CA GLU A 27 -1.36 -0.40 10.85
C GLU A 27 -1.58 0.74 9.86
N SER A 28 -0.55 1.54 9.61
CA SER A 28 -0.65 2.62 8.65
C SER A 28 -0.64 1.98 7.26
N VAL A 29 -1.75 2.07 6.56
CA VAL A 29 -1.88 1.61 5.18
C VAL A 29 -2.02 2.83 4.29
N ILE A 30 -1.13 2.94 3.32
CA ILE A 30 -1.17 3.98 2.29
C ILE A 30 -1.55 3.33 0.97
N ASP A 31 -2.68 3.73 0.40
CA ASP A 31 -3.08 3.30 -0.93
C ASP A 31 -2.16 3.94 -1.96
N VAL A 32 -1.33 3.13 -2.62
CA VAL A 32 -0.44 3.56 -3.70
C VAL A 32 -1.20 3.57 -5.03
N VAL A 33 -1.94 2.51 -5.30
CA VAL A 33 -2.86 2.40 -6.43
C VAL A 33 -4.09 1.63 -5.98
N LYS A 34 -5.27 2.16 -6.30
CA LYS A 34 -6.53 1.45 -6.12
C LYS A 34 -7.40 1.73 -7.33
N CYS A 35 -7.64 0.73 -8.13
CA CYS A 35 -8.38 0.92 -9.37
C CYS A 35 -9.11 -0.34 -9.84
N GLU A 36 -10.05 -0.15 -10.76
CA GLU A 36 -10.57 -1.21 -11.61
C GLU A 36 -9.91 -1.10 -12.99
N THR A 37 -9.46 -2.21 -13.54
CA THR A 37 -8.85 -2.24 -14.87
C THR A 37 -9.90 -2.18 -15.97
N THR A 38 -9.46 -1.88 -17.19
CA THR A 38 -10.31 -1.93 -18.39
C THR A 38 -10.92 -3.32 -18.66
N LYS A 39 -10.36 -4.36 -18.01
CA LYS A 39 -10.86 -5.75 -18.07
C LYS A 39 -11.78 -6.11 -16.89
N GLY A 40 -12.08 -5.16 -16.01
CA GLY A 40 -12.93 -5.38 -14.83
C GLY A 40 -12.21 -6.02 -13.64
N GLU A 41 -10.87 -6.12 -13.65
CA GLU A 41 -10.10 -6.64 -12.54
C GLU A 41 -9.89 -5.53 -11.50
N LYS A 42 -10.05 -5.85 -10.22
CA LYS A 42 -9.74 -4.93 -9.11
C LYS A 42 -8.27 -5.03 -8.76
N ILE A 43 -7.59 -3.90 -8.73
CA ILE A 43 -6.18 -3.80 -8.36
C ILE A 43 -6.05 -2.90 -7.15
N TRP A 44 -5.27 -3.36 -6.19
CA TRP A 44 -4.88 -2.58 -5.05
C TRP A 44 -3.39 -2.80 -4.76
N VAL A 45 -2.64 -1.71 -4.75
CA VAL A 45 -1.25 -1.68 -4.28
C VAL A 45 -1.21 -0.78 -3.06
N ALA A 46 -0.78 -1.31 -1.95
CA ALA A 46 -0.70 -0.61 -0.68
C ALA A 46 0.73 -0.63 -0.13
N LEU A 47 1.10 0.41 0.59
CA LEU A 47 2.30 0.44 1.42
C LEU A 47 1.90 0.31 2.88
N ASN A 48 2.19 -0.83 3.48
CA ASN A 48 1.84 -1.16 4.85
C ASN A 48 2.97 -0.76 5.80
N ASN A 49 2.64 -0.02 6.84
CA ASN A 49 3.55 0.43 7.91
C ASN A 49 4.83 1.12 7.39
N LEU A 50 4.77 1.74 6.21
CA LEU A 50 5.91 2.33 5.51
C LEU A 50 7.07 1.33 5.27
N LYS A 51 6.78 0.04 5.20
CA LYS A 51 7.79 -1.04 5.11
C LYS A 51 7.55 -2.01 3.97
N THR A 52 6.30 -2.36 3.68
CA THR A 52 5.99 -3.44 2.74
C THR A 52 4.97 -3.00 1.72
N PHE A 53 5.32 -3.08 0.45
CA PHE A 53 4.35 -3.01 -0.64
C PHE A 53 3.62 -4.33 -0.78
N THR A 54 2.30 -4.27 -0.80
CA THR A 54 1.43 -5.41 -1.09
C THR A 54 0.69 -5.14 -2.39
N TYR A 55 0.80 -6.05 -3.34
CA TYR A 55 0.03 -6.02 -4.58
C TYR A 55 -1.08 -7.06 -4.53
N MET A 56 -2.31 -6.62 -4.63
CA MET A 56 -3.50 -7.45 -4.64
C MET A 56 -4.24 -7.32 -5.97
N LYS A 57 -4.75 -8.44 -6.46
CA LYS A 57 -5.60 -8.50 -7.66
C LYS A 57 -6.83 -9.33 -7.35
N ASN A 58 -8.03 -8.74 -7.51
CA ASN A 58 -9.30 -9.38 -7.18
C ASN A 58 -9.32 -9.96 -5.75
N ASP A 59 -8.84 -9.16 -4.78
CA ASP A 59 -8.73 -9.51 -3.35
C ASP A 59 -7.76 -10.67 -3.05
N VAL A 60 -6.94 -11.08 -4.01
CA VAL A 60 -5.89 -12.09 -3.85
C VAL A 60 -4.53 -11.38 -3.78
N ASN A 61 -3.74 -11.68 -2.76
CA ASN A 61 -2.36 -11.20 -2.67
C ASN A 61 -1.50 -11.86 -3.77
N VAL A 62 -0.93 -11.03 -4.63
CA VAL A 62 -0.09 -11.47 -5.75
C VAL A 62 1.39 -11.35 -5.39
N ALA A 63 1.77 -10.30 -4.66
CA ALA A 63 3.15 -10.05 -4.29
C ALA A 63 3.25 -9.15 -3.07
N ASP A 64 4.22 -9.47 -2.21
CA ASP A 64 4.70 -8.58 -1.14
C ASP A 64 6.17 -8.28 -1.37
N GLN A 65 6.55 -7.00 -1.22
CA GLN A 65 7.93 -6.58 -1.36
C GLN A 65 8.28 -5.52 -0.32
N THR A 66 9.43 -5.66 0.33
CA THR A 66 9.90 -4.63 1.27
C THR A 66 10.30 -3.36 0.51
N ILE A 67 10.10 -2.21 1.15
CA ILE A 67 10.46 -0.91 0.57
C ILE A 67 11.96 -0.83 0.23
N ASP A 68 12.82 -1.48 1.00
CA ASP A 68 14.27 -1.51 0.79
C ASP A 68 14.68 -2.21 -0.51
N ASN A 69 13.83 -3.08 -1.04
CA ASN A 69 14.05 -3.79 -2.29
C ASN A 69 13.28 -3.18 -3.46
N ALA A 70 12.37 -2.25 -3.21
CA ALA A 70 11.65 -1.54 -4.24
C ALA A 70 12.52 -0.44 -4.87
N TYR A 71 12.16 -0.05 -6.09
CA TYR A 71 12.79 1.08 -6.79
C TYR A 71 11.71 2.02 -7.31
N LEU A 72 11.96 3.31 -7.20
CA LEU A 72 11.05 4.34 -7.71
C LEU A 72 11.83 5.31 -8.61
N GLN A 73 11.35 5.46 -9.84
CA GLN A 73 11.76 6.51 -10.73
C GLN A 73 10.61 7.52 -10.82
N ALA A 74 10.85 8.76 -10.47
CA ALA A 74 9.84 9.80 -10.48
C ALA A 74 10.33 11.05 -11.23
N TYR A 75 9.51 11.50 -12.18
CA TYR A 75 9.66 12.74 -12.91
C TYR A 75 8.45 13.65 -12.64
N ALA A 76 8.46 14.86 -13.17
CA ALA A 76 7.39 15.82 -12.95
C ALA A 76 5.99 15.33 -13.41
N THR A 77 5.92 14.45 -14.41
CA THR A 77 4.67 13.98 -15.03
C THR A 77 4.53 12.47 -15.09
N GLU A 78 5.51 11.74 -14.61
CA GLU A 78 5.54 10.28 -14.69
C GLU A 78 6.27 9.69 -13.49
N ALA A 79 5.74 8.61 -12.91
CA ALA A 79 6.42 7.83 -11.91
C ALA A 79 6.32 6.33 -12.24
N THR A 80 7.37 5.58 -11.95
CA THR A 80 7.41 4.14 -12.14
C THR A 80 7.95 3.48 -10.89
N LEU A 81 7.13 2.62 -10.28
CA LEU A 81 7.49 1.78 -9.15
C LEU A 81 7.84 0.38 -9.66
N PHE A 82 9.03 -0.11 -9.31
CA PHE A 82 9.51 -1.44 -9.64
C PHE A 82 9.54 -2.28 -8.38
N LEU A 83 8.78 -3.36 -8.38
CA LEU A 83 8.77 -4.37 -7.33
C LEU A 83 9.44 -5.65 -7.87
N PRO A 84 10.65 -5.99 -7.38
CA PRO A 84 11.40 -7.14 -7.85
C PRO A 84 10.69 -8.48 -7.57
N PRO A 85 11.08 -9.56 -8.26
CA PRO A 85 10.65 -10.91 -7.92
C PRO A 85 11.01 -11.29 -6.49
N THR A 86 10.12 -12.02 -5.82
CA THR A 86 10.31 -12.64 -4.52
C THR A 86 10.29 -14.16 -4.63
N GLU A 87 10.47 -14.88 -3.52
CA GLU A 87 10.34 -16.34 -3.51
C GLU A 87 8.93 -16.78 -3.92
N ASN A 88 7.91 -16.03 -3.48
CA ASN A 88 6.50 -16.34 -3.74
C ASN A 88 5.99 -15.79 -5.08
N ASN A 89 6.65 -14.77 -5.63
CA ASN A 89 6.30 -14.18 -6.92
C ASN A 89 7.55 -14.02 -7.80
N GLN A 90 7.68 -14.84 -8.82
CA GLN A 90 8.84 -14.88 -9.71
C GLN A 90 8.81 -13.78 -10.80
N LEU A 91 7.83 -12.86 -10.75
CA LEU A 91 7.67 -11.80 -11.74
C LEU A 91 8.03 -10.43 -11.14
N TRP A 92 8.60 -9.59 -11.96
CA TRP A 92 8.64 -8.15 -11.72
C TRP A 92 7.23 -7.59 -11.82
N THR A 93 6.83 -6.77 -10.84
CA THR A 93 5.63 -5.95 -10.93
C THR A 93 6.05 -4.50 -11.15
N ILE A 94 5.72 -3.95 -12.32
CA ILE A 94 6.09 -2.60 -12.72
C ILE A 94 4.81 -1.77 -12.80
N ILE A 95 4.70 -0.77 -11.95
CA ILE A 95 3.54 0.11 -11.86
C ILE A 95 3.96 1.47 -12.39
N LYS A 96 3.34 1.90 -13.47
CA LYS A 96 3.64 3.17 -14.11
C LYS A 96 2.45 4.09 -14.05
N GLU A 97 2.67 5.29 -13.57
CA GLU A 97 1.72 6.39 -13.57
C GLU A 97 2.20 7.50 -14.49
N ARG A 98 1.30 8.02 -15.31
CA ARG A 98 1.55 9.15 -16.18
C ARG A 98 0.43 10.18 -16.04
N ALA A 99 0.78 11.42 -15.77
CA ALA A 99 -0.18 12.52 -15.84
C ALA A 99 -0.65 12.72 -17.29
N VAL A 100 -1.95 12.74 -17.50
CA VAL A 100 -2.55 12.83 -18.85
C VAL A 100 -2.77 14.26 -19.26
N ASP A 101 -2.99 15.15 -18.30
CA ASP A 101 -3.19 16.58 -18.51
C ASP A 101 -2.85 17.40 -17.25
N LYS A 102 -3.10 18.70 -17.29
CA LYS A 102 -2.89 19.63 -16.17
C LYS A 102 -3.94 19.46 -15.04
N THR A 103 -4.88 18.53 -15.17
CA THR A 103 -6.05 18.40 -14.27
C THR A 103 -5.87 17.34 -13.19
N SER A 104 -4.66 16.89 -12.90
CA SER A 104 -4.36 15.88 -11.87
C SER A 104 -4.89 14.46 -12.16
N ILE A 105 -5.36 14.19 -13.38
CA ILE A 105 -5.81 12.85 -13.75
C ILE A 105 -4.62 12.07 -14.28
N SER A 106 -4.37 10.93 -13.67
CA SER A 106 -3.29 10.02 -14.05
C SER A 106 -3.82 8.81 -14.80
N GLN A 107 -3.02 8.26 -15.70
CA GLN A 107 -3.20 6.93 -16.23
C GLN A 107 -2.23 6.00 -15.53
N VAL A 108 -2.74 4.91 -14.96
CA VAL A 108 -1.93 3.90 -14.30
C VAL A 108 -1.96 2.61 -15.09
N THR A 109 -0.78 2.04 -15.31
CA THR A 109 -0.62 0.72 -15.93
C THR A 109 0.22 -0.17 -15.01
N ILE A 110 -0.06 -1.48 -15.05
CA ILE A 110 0.66 -2.50 -14.29
C ILE A 110 1.14 -3.56 -15.26
N ASP A 111 2.45 -3.73 -15.34
CA ASP A 111 3.10 -4.76 -16.13
C ASP A 111 3.68 -5.83 -15.20
N LEU A 112 3.39 -7.09 -15.50
CA LEU A 112 4.09 -8.22 -14.93
C LEU A 112 5.10 -8.75 -15.96
N ARG A 113 6.37 -8.80 -15.55
CA ARG A 113 7.47 -9.24 -16.43
C ARG A 113 8.29 -10.36 -15.77
N ASN A 114 8.78 -11.28 -16.56
CA ASN A 114 9.68 -12.30 -16.03
C ASN A 114 11.09 -11.72 -15.75
N LYS A 115 11.98 -12.52 -15.18
CA LYS A 115 13.38 -12.12 -14.87
C LYS A 115 14.20 -11.66 -16.08
N LYS A 116 13.76 -11.99 -17.30
CA LYS A 116 14.41 -11.58 -18.57
C LYS A 116 13.76 -10.34 -19.19
N GLY A 117 12.83 -9.69 -18.48
CA GLY A 117 12.13 -8.49 -18.95
C GLY A 117 10.94 -8.78 -19.90
N LYS A 118 10.67 -10.05 -20.25
CA LYS A 118 9.54 -10.38 -21.13
C LYS A 118 8.22 -10.07 -20.44
N LEU A 119 7.36 -9.31 -21.11
CA LEU A 119 6.00 -9.01 -20.66
C LEU A 119 5.16 -10.29 -20.59
N ILE A 120 4.57 -10.56 -19.44
CA ILE A 120 3.68 -11.69 -19.17
C ILE A 120 2.23 -11.22 -19.10
N SER A 121 1.99 -10.08 -18.46
CA SER A 121 0.66 -9.51 -18.30
C SER A 121 0.74 -7.99 -18.31
N HIS A 122 -0.28 -7.37 -18.88
CA HIS A 122 -0.46 -5.93 -18.90
C HIS A 122 -1.88 -5.60 -18.46
N ALA A 123 -2.02 -4.67 -17.56
CA ALA A 123 -3.30 -4.13 -17.11
C ALA A 123 -3.23 -2.59 -17.12
N ALA A 124 -4.32 -1.96 -17.54
CA ALA A 124 -4.49 -0.52 -17.45
C ALA A 124 -5.69 -0.23 -16.55
N CYS A 125 -5.50 0.68 -15.58
CA CYS A 125 -6.60 1.17 -14.76
C CYS A 125 -7.60 1.94 -15.62
N LYS A 126 -8.89 1.77 -15.34
CA LYS A 126 -9.89 2.72 -15.83
C LYS A 126 -9.55 4.09 -15.25
N ARG A 127 -9.78 5.12 -16.05
CA ARG A 127 -9.63 6.50 -15.60
C ARG A 127 -10.69 6.77 -14.54
N ASN A 128 -10.30 6.88 -13.28
CA ASN A 128 -11.18 7.29 -12.20
C ASN A 128 -10.43 8.20 -11.21
N ASP A 129 -11.19 8.98 -10.46
CA ASP A 129 -10.66 9.99 -9.53
C ASP A 129 -10.12 9.37 -8.23
N GLU A 130 -10.26 8.06 -8.03
CA GLU A 130 -9.87 7.34 -6.81
C GLU A 130 -8.43 6.79 -6.87
N THR A 131 -7.74 6.94 -7.98
CA THR A 131 -6.36 6.48 -8.10
C THR A 131 -5.43 7.40 -7.32
N PHE A 132 -4.81 6.89 -6.29
CA PHE A 132 -3.81 7.63 -5.54
C PHE A 132 -2.53 7.76 -6.37
N SER A 133 -1.96 8.97 -6.45
CA SER A 133 -0.86 9.25 -7.36
C SER A 133 0.49 8.75 -6.86
N LEU A 134 1.19 7.94 -7.65
CA LEU A 134 2.60 7.57 -7.41
C LEU A 134 3.51 8.80 -7.42
N LEU A 135 3.17 9.84 -8.19
CA LEU A 135 3.89 11.11 -8.19
C LEU A 135 3.86 11.79 -6.82
N MET A 136 2.77 11.62 -6.06
CA MET A 136 2.65 12.10 -4.69
C MET A 136 3.51 11.30 -3.71
N GLN A 137 3.90 10.07 -4.08
CA GLN A 137 4.73 9.16 -3.26
C GLN A 137 6.24 9.37 -3.47
N SER A 138 6.64 10.25 -4.36
CA SER A 138 8.06 10.52 -4.66
C SER A 138 8.87 11.04 -3.45
N SER A 139 8.18 11.46 -2.39
CA SER A 139 8.80 11.84 -1.11
C SER A 139 9.28 10.67 -0.25
N PHE A 140 8.87 9.44 -0.56
CA PHE A 140 9.38 8.27 0.14
C PHE A 140 10.84 8.00 -0.27
N ASN A 141 11.67 7.66 0.71
CA ASN A 141 13.08 7.35 0.48
C ASN A 141 13.25 5.94 -0.13
N ILE A 142 12.75 5.79 -1.37
CA ILE A 142 12.87 4.56 -2.16
C ILE A 142 14.05 4.74 -3.11
N LYS A 143 14.83 3.67 -3.32
CA LYS A 143 16.00 3.70 -4.20
C LYS A 143 15.61 4.03 -5.64
N GLU A 144 16.48 4.74 -6.34
CA GLU A 144 16.37 4.87 -7.79
C GLU A 144 16.76 3.55 -8.49
N PRO A 145 16.11 3.21 -9.60
CA PRO A 145 16.45 2.02 -10.37
C PRO A 145 17.82 2.19 -11.04
N THR A 146 18.55 1.09 -11.17
CA THR A 146 19.77 1.02 -11.98
C THR A 146 19.41 0.90 -13.47
N ASP A 147 20.36 1.19 -14.37
CA ASP A 147 20.18 1.04 -15.83
C ASP A 147 19.66 -0.35 -16.19
N LYS A 148 20.16 -1.40 -15.53
CA LYS A 148 19.71 -2.78 -15.74
C LYS A 148 18.22 -2.99 -15.40
N ILE A 149 17.69 -2.24 -14.44
CA ILE A 149 16.26 -2.31 -14.08
C ILE A 149 15.44 -1.53 -15.10
N LEU A 150 15.97 -0.40 -15.56
CA LEU A 150 15.31 0.41 -16.59
C LEU A 150 15.18 -0.31 -17.93
N GLU A 151 16.11 -1.22 -18.25
CA GLU A 151 16.03 -2.08 -19.44
C GLU A 151 14.85 -3.07 -19.42
N LEU A 152 14.17 -3.22 -18.27
CA LEU A 152 12.96 -4.04 -18.18
C LEU A 152 11.70 -3.38 -18.78
N MET A 153 11.73 -2.06 -19.02
CA MET A 153 10.62 -1.33 -19.63
C MET A 153 10.58 -1.48 -21.13
#